data_9a616ced402ce8ace2bf4ab974e07b82
#
_entry.id   9a616ced402ce8ace2bf4ab974e07b82
#
_cell.length_a   1.000
_cell.length_b   1.000
_cell.length_c   1.000
_cell.angle_alpha   90.00
_cell.angle_beta   90.00
_cell.angle_gamma   90.00
#
_symmetry.space_group_name_H-M   'P 1'
#
loop_
_entity.id
_entity.type
_entity.pdbx_description
1 polymer ?
#
loop_
_entity_poly.entity_id
_entity_poly.type
_entity_poly.pdbx_seq_one_letter_code
_entity_poly.pdbx_strand_id
1 'polypeptide(L)'
;MIFGAFAIFFTGYPHVWSIYQPYVMEQAGWSQGQASMCFYLALSTFVFGNIVGGRMQNRFKEKTIVWIGGGTFAAGILASAFLIVSTPLPMYLSYGVMQGFGQGMIYTVILATVQRWFPDRTGFASGVVVTATDFADFSWRR
;
A
#
# COMPACT_ATOMS: atom_id res chain seq x y z
N MET A 1 -17.27 -10.19 -0.22
CA MET A 1 -16.10 -10.90 0.27
C MET A 1 -14.99 -11.02 -0.78
N ILE A 2 -15.26 -11.61 -1.94
CA ILE A 2 -14.26 -11.83 -3.01
C ILE A 2 -13.61 -10.52 -3.50
N PHE A 3 -14.39 -9.46 -3.72
CA PHE A 3 -13.86 -8.15 -4.13
C PHE A 3 -12.97 -7.47 -3.07
N GLY A 4 -13.25 -7.64 -1.79
CA GLY A 4 -12.42 -7.11 -0.72
C GLY A 4 -11.08 -7.86 -0.62
N ALA A 5 -11.11 -9.20 -0.71
CA ALA A 5 -9.91 -10.02 -0.73
C ALA A 5 -9.06 -9.74 -1.99
N PHE A 6 -9.69 -9.51 -3.15
CA PHE A 6 -9.00 -9.16 -4.39
C PHE A 6 -8.32 -7.78 -4.30
N ALA A 7 -9.01 -6.78 -3.73
CA ALA A 7 -8.43 -5.46 -3.52
C ALA A 7 -7.23 -5.51 -2.54
N ILE A 8 -7.29 -6.35 -1.51
CA ILE A 8 -6.20 -6.56 -0.56
C ILE A 8 -5.04 -7.32 -1.17
N PHE A 9 -5.30 -8.27 -2.07
CA PHE A 9 -4.25 -8.96 -2.83
C PHE A 9 -3.37 -7.98 -3.61
N PHE A 10 -3.97 -6.94 -4.19
CA PHE A 10 -3.21 -5.87 -4.87
C PHE A 10 -2.56 -4.88 -3.89
N THR A 11 -3.01 -4.78 -2.66
CA THR A 11 -2.40 -3.91 -1.63
C THR A 11 -1.25 -4.55 -0.86
N GLY A 12 -1.02 -5.88 -1.00
CA GLY A 12 0.16 -6.61 -0.48
C GLY A 12 1.50 -6.21 -1.11
N TYR A 13 1.47 -5.31 -2.08
CA TYR A 13 2.61 -4.84 -2.86
C TYR A 13 3.81 -4.24 -2.06
N PRO A 14 3.71 -3.65 -0.86
CA PRO A 14 4.90 -3.16 -0.16
C PRO A 14 5.89 -4.26 0.22
N HIS A 15 5.39 -5.45 0.46
CA HIS A 15 6.25 -6.59 0.78
C HIS A 15 7.02 -7.08 -0.45
N VAL A 16 6.54 -6.78 -1.65
CA VAL A 16 7.20 -7.07 -2.92
C VAL A 16 8.44 -6.17 -3.14
N TRP A 17 8.58 -5.08 -2.35
CA TRP A 17 9.78 -4.24 -2.38
C TRP A 17 11.08 -5.03 -2.20
N SER A 18 11.07 -6.05 -1.38
CA SER A 18 12.24 -6.92 -1.17
C SER A 18 12.71 -7.63 -2.46
N ILE A 19 11.82 -7.81 -3.42
CA ILE A 19 12.13 -8.40 -4.74
C ILE A 19 12.65 -7.32 -5.70
N TYR A 20 12.07 -6.11 -5.65
CA TYR A 20 12.48 -5.00 -6.51
C TYR A 20 13.75 -4.29 -6.04
N GLN A 21 14.03 -4.34 -4.75
CA GLN A 21 15.20 -3.69 -4.16
C GLN A 21 16.52 -4.01 -4.87
N PRO A 22 16.89 -5.29 -5.14
CA PRO A 22 18.12 -5.60 -5.85
C PRO A 22 18.16 -5.03 -7.27
N TYR A 23 17.04 -5.04 -7.99
CA TYR A 23 16.96 -4.47 -9.34
C TYR A 23 17.17 -2.96 -9.35
N VAL A 24 16.58 -2.25 -8.40
CA VAL A 24 16.74 -0.79 -8.28
C VAL A 24 18.18 -0.45 -7.90
N MET A 25 18.81 -1.23 -7.03
CA MET A 25 20.22 -1.05 -6.66
C MET A 25 21.15 -1.27 -7.85
N GLU A 26 20.88 -2.28 -8.67
CA GLU A 26 21.71 -2.63 -9.83
C GLU A 26 21.59 -1.63 -10.96
N GLN A 27 20.36 -1.18 -11.26
CA GLN A 27 20.12 -0.23 -12.37
C GLN A 27 20.41 1.22 -12.02
N ALA A 28 20.12 1.63 -10.79
CA ALA A 28 20.27 3.03 -10.36
C ALA A 28 21.57 3.29 -9.58
N GLY A 29 22.36 2.26 -9.29
CA GLY A 29 23.60 2.38 -8.51
C GLY A 29 23.37 2.84 -7.07
N TRP A 30 22.19 2.54 -6.51
CA TRP A 30 21.83 2.99 -5.17
C TRP A 30 22.49 2.15 -4.08
N SER A 31 22.88 2.82 -2.99
CA SER A 31 23.29 2.12 -1.78
C SER A 31 22.09 1.44 -1.11
N GLN A 32 22.36 0.36 -0.37
CA GLN A 32 21.33 -0.36 0.38
C GLN A 32 20.56 0.56 1.35
N GLY A 33 21.23 1.57 1.91
CA GLY A 33 20.60 2.57 2.77
C GLY A 33 19.56 3.43 2.05
N GLN A 34 19.85 3.85 0.82
CA GLN A 34 18.92 4.64 0.01
C GLN A 34 17.67 3.86 -0.39
N ALA A 35 17.85 2.59 -0.77
CA ALA A 35 16.74 1.71 -1.11
C ALA A 35 15.85 1.40 0.12
N SER A 36 16.47 1.18 1.28
CA SER A 36 15.74 0.96 2.54
C SER A 36 14.97 2.20 2.98
N MET A 37 15.49 3.40 2.71
CA MET A 37 14.84 4.67 3.06
C MET A 37 13.51 4.85 2.31
N CYS A 38 13.43 4.42 1.05
CA CYS A 38 12.18 4.36 0.31
C CYS A 38 11.11 3.53 1.04
N PHE A 39 11.49 2.37 1.54
CA PHE A 39 10.60 1.46 2.26
C PHE A 39 10.13 2.06 3.58
N TYR A 40 11.02 2.65 4.37
CA TYR A 40 10.66 3.31 5.62
C TYR A 40 9.74 4.51 5.41
N LEU A 41 9.95 5.29 4.36
CA LEU A 41 9.05 6.37 3.98
C LEU A 41 7.67 5.84 3.59
N ALA A 42 7.60 4.77 2.83
CA ALA A 42 6.33 4.14 2.44
C ALA A 42 5.56 3.64 3.68
N LEU A 43 6.24 3.01 4.64
CA LEU A 43 5.62 2.58 5.89
C LEU A 43 5.13 3.75 6.73
N SER A 44 5.91 4.81 6.84
CA SER A 44 5.51 6.00 7.60
C SER A 44 4.28 6.66 7.00
N THR A 45 4.28 6.87 5.69
CA THR A 45 3.15 7.47 4.98
C THR A 45 1.92 6.56 4.94
N PHE A 46 2.11 5.24 4.96
CA PHE A 46 1.03 4.27 5.15
C PHE A 46 0.29 4.51 6.47
N VAL A 47 1.00 4.73 7.58
CA VAL A 47 0.37 5.05 8.87
C VAL A 47 -0.43 6.35 8.80
N PHE A 48 0.11 7.40 8.18
CA PHE A 48 -0.63 8.65 7.96
C PHE A 48 -1.86 8.44 7.07
N GLY A 49 -1.73 7.66 6.00
CA GLY A 49 -2.84 7.28 5.14
C GLY A 49 -3.97 6.57 5.90
N ASN A 50 -3.62 5.66 6.82
CA ASN A 50 -4.59 5.00 7.70
C ASN A 50 -5.35 6.00 8.58
N ILE A 51 -4.67 6.95 9.20
CA ILE A 51 -5.28 7.96 10.06
C ILE A 51 -6.25 8.85 9.25
N VAL A 52 -5.80 9.32 8.09
CA VAL A 52 -6.62 10.16 7.21
C VAL A 52 -7.80 9.37 6.65
N GLY A 53 -7.58 8.16 6.16
CA GLY A 53 -8.64 7.27 5.69
C GLY A 53 -9.70 6.99 6.76
N GLY A 54 -9.27 6.71 7.98
CA GLY A 54 -10.18 6.51 9.12
C GLY A 54 -11.03 7.76 9.44
N ARG A 55 -10.42 8.94 9.41
CA ARG A 55 -11.16 10.20 9.63
C ARG A 55 -12.13 10.52 8.49
N MET A 56 -11.74 10.24 7.27
CA MET A 56 -12.58 10.48 6.09
C MET A 56 -13.83 9.59 6.07
N GLN A 57 -13.79 8.39 6.64
CA GLN A 57 -14.95 7.49 6.72
C GLN A 57 -16.14 8.09 7.49
N ASN A 58 -15.89 9.05 8.37
CA ASN A 58 -16.94 9.75 9.10
C ASN A 58 -17.67 10.81 8.26
N ARG A 59 -17.08 11.23 7.14
CA ARG A 59 -17.62 12.33 6.29
C ARG A 59 -17.94 11.90 4.87
N PHE A 60 -17.26 10.91 4.34
CA PHE A 60 -17.36 10.49 2.94
C PHE A 60 -17.79 9.03 2.82
N LYS A 61 -18.44 8.71 1.70
CA LYS A 61 -18.79 7.33 1.37
C LYS A 61 -17.52 6.51 1.13
N GLU A 62 -17.53 5.26 1.56
CA GLU A 62 -16.41 4.32 1.40
C GLU A 62 -15.87 4.27 -0.03
N LYS A 63 -16.77 4.26 -1.03
CA LYS A 63 -16.41 4.30 -2.46
C LYS A 63 -15.53 5.48 -2.83
N THR A 64 -15.86 6.67 -2.32
CA THR A 64 -15.10 7.91 -2.61
C THR A 64 -13.68 7.83 -2.08
N ILE A 65 -13.52 7.29 -0.86
CA ILE A 65 -12.20 7.15 -0.23
C ILE A 65 -11.34 6.12 -0.98
N VAL A 66 -11.96 5.01 -1.43
CA VAL A 66 -11.27 4.00 -2.25
C VAL A 66 -10.83 4.57 -3.60
N TRP A 67 -11.67 5.41 -4.24
CA TRP A 67 -11.29 6.07 -5.50
C TRP A 67 -10.14 7.05 -5.32
N ILE A 68 -10.15 7.87 -4.26
CA ILE A 68 -9.08 8.81 -3.94
C ILE A 68 -7.79 8.04 -3.59
N GLY A 69 -7.87 7.06 -2.69
CA GLY A 69 -6.73 6.24 -2.29
C GLY A 69 -6.15 5.44 -3.45
N GLY A 70 -7.02 4.81 -4.27
CA GLY A 70 -6.63 4.06 -5.46
C GLY A 70 -6.00 4.93 -6.54
N GLY A 71 -6.56 6.12 -6.77
CA GLY A 71 -6.00 7.10 -7.70
C GLY A 71 -4.62 7.58 -7.26
N THR A 72 -4.45 7.90 -5.98
CA THR A 72 -3.16 8.30 -5.41
C THR A 72 -2.13 7.18 -5.48
N PHE A 73 -2.54 5.95 -5.17
CA PHE A 73 -1.69 4.77 -5.26
C PHE A 73 -1.25 4.51 -6.71
N ALA A 74 -2.17 4.50 -7.66
CA ALA A 74 -1.87 4.29 -9.08
C ALA A 74 -0.98 5.39 -9.65
N ALA A 75 -1.24 6.65 -9.31
CA ALA A 75 -0.41 7.78 -9.71
C ALA A 75 1.02 7.66 -9.14
N GLY A 76 1.16 7.22 -7.89
CA GLY A 76 2.46 6.96 -7.27
C GLY A 76 3.26 5.90 -8.00
N ILE A 77 2.64 4.77 -8.37
CA ILE A 77 3.29 3.70 -9.14
C ILE A 77 3.68 4.17 -10.54
N LEU A 78 2.76 4.81 -11.26
CA LEU A 78 3.04 5.32 -12.61
C LEU A 78 4.16 6.35 -12.58
N ALA A 79 4.11 7.30 -11.64
CA ALA A 79 5.17 8.28 -11.50
C ALA A 79 6.52 7.63 -11.16
N SER A 80 6.55 6.62 -10.31
CA SER A 80 7.79 5.89 -9.97
C SER A 80 8.39 5.19 -11.20
N ALA A 81 7.55 4.61 -12.06
CA ALA A 81 8.00 3.93 -13.28
C ALA A 81 8.70 4.89 -14.27
N PHE A 82 8.25 6.15 -14.34
CA PHE A 82 8.87 7.17 -15.19
C PHE A 82 10.09 7.86 -14.57
N LEU A 83 10.17 7.90 -13.22
CA LEU A 83 11.17 8.67 -12.49
C LEU A 83 12.39 7.85 -12.01
N ILE A 84 12.41 6.54 -12.31
CA ILE A 84 13.51 5.62 -11.95
C ILE A 84 14.88 6.09 -12.47
N VAL A 85 14.91 6.91 -13.53
CA VAL A 85 16.11 7.15 -14.32
C VAL A 85 16.99 8.31 -13.84
N SER A 86 16.49 9.25 -13.03
CA SER A 86 17.22 10.53 -12.87
C SER A 86 17.76 10.85 -11.48
N THR A 87 17.00 10.66 -10.41
CA THR A 87 17.43 11.03 -9.06
C THR A 87 16.64 10.25 -8.00
N PRO A 88 17.20 9.99 -6.79
CA PRO A 88 16.49 9.27 -5.73
C PRO A 88 15.29 10.07 -5.15
N LEU A 89 15.36 11.39 -5.14
CA LEU A 89 14.33 12.26 -4.56
C LEU A 89 12.93 12.10 -5.16
N PRO A 90 12.73 12.13 -6.49
CA PRO A 90 11.41 11.92 -7.09
C PRO A 90 10.83 10.54 -6.77
N MET A 91 11.67 9.52 -6.66
CA MET A 91 11.24 8.17 -6.32
C MET A 91 10.81 8.07 -4.85
N TYR A 92 11.45 8.77 -3.94
CA TYR A 92 11.01 8.85 -2.54
C TYR A 92 9.63 9.49 -2.41
N LEU A 93 9.35 10.53 -3.19
CA LEU A 93 8.05 11.19 -3.20
C LEU A 93 6.97 10.33 -3.86
N SER A 94 7.23 9.77 -5.03
CA SER A 94 6.24 9.01 -5.76
C SER A 94 5.97 7.65 -5.13
N TYR A 95 6.99 6.85 -4.94
CA TYR A 95 6.86 5.53 -4.35
C TYR A 95 6.64 5.59 -2.83
N GLY A 96 7.50 6.32 -2.11
CA GLY A 96 7.42 6.39 -0.65
C GLY A 96 6.17 7.11 -0.15
N VAL A 97 5.87 8.31 -0.67
CA VAL A 97 4.78 9.13 -0.12
C VAL A 97 3.44 8.82 -0.77
N MET A 98 3.33 8.92 -2.08
CA MET A 98 2.03 8.78 -2.75
C MET A 98 1.48 7.37 -2.67
N GLN A 99 2.31 6.37 -2.92
CA GLN A 99 1.90 4.98 -2.85
C GLN A 99 1.55 4.56 -1.43
N GLY A 100 2.43 4.83 -0.44
CA GLY A 100 2.20 4.48 0.95
C GLY A 100 0.92 5.12 1.50
N PHE A 101 0.70 6.41 1.22
CA PHE A 101 -0.49 7.13 1.64
C PHE A 101 -1.78 6.57 1.04
N GLY A 102 -1.80 6.37 -0.28
CA GLY A 102 -2.96 5.81 -0.98
C GLY A 102 -3.32 4.42 -0.48
N GLN A 103 -2.32 3.58 -0.27
CA GLN A 103 -2.50 2.23 0.26
C GLN A 103 -3.06 2.25 1.69
N GLY A 104 -2.54 3.11 2.57
CA GLY A 104 -3.04 3.25 3.93
C GLY A 104 -4.52 3.62 3.97
N MET A 105 -4.96 4.54 3.11
CA MET A 105 -6.37 4.91 2.99
C MET A 105 -7.24 3.73 2.58
N ILE A 106 -6.84 2.98 1.56
CA ILE A 106 -7.59 1.81 1.06
C ILE A 106 -7.66 0.74 2.13
N TYR A 107 -6.53 0.41 2.76
CA TYR A 107 -6.46 -0.62 3.79
C TYR A 107 -7.43 -0.36 4.95
N THR A 108 -7.47 0.88 5.46
CA THR A 108 -8.36 1.26 6.55
C THR A 108 -9.83 1.10 6.18
N VAL A 109 -10.21 1.50 4.96
CA VAL A 109 -11.60 1.38 4.48
C VAL A 109 -12.00 -0.08 4.35
N ILE A 110 -11.14 -0.90 3.76
CA ILE A 110 -11.41 -2.33 3.59
C ILE A 110 -11.56 -3.01 4.97
N LEU A 111 -10.63 -2.74 5.88
CA LEU A 111 -10.66 -3.32 7.23
C LEU A 111 -11.95 -2.94 7.96
N ALA A 112 -12.31 -1.66 7.95
CA ALA A 112 -13.54 -1.17 8.59
C ALA A 112 -14.81 -1.76 7.96
N THR A 113 -14.84 -1.89 6.63
CA THR A 113 -15.96 -2.48 5.90
C THR A 113 -16.13 -3.95 6.26
N VAL A 114 -15.05 -4.72 6.28
CA VAL A 114 -15.07 -6.13 6.64
C VAL A 114 -15.50 -6.33 8.10
N GLN A 115 -15.03 -5.49 9.02
CA GLN A 115 -15.43 -5.55 10.43
C GLN A 115 -16.93 -5.22 10.62
N ARG A 116 -17.49 -4.30 9.84
CA ARG A 116 -18.94 -4.00 9.86
C ARG A 116 -19.80 -5.16 9.36
N TRP A 117 -19.28 -5.96 8.42
CA TRP A 117 -19.99 -7.13 7.90
C TRP A 117 -19.99 -8.32 8.86
N PHE A 118 -19.02 -8.40 9.76
CA PHE A 118 -18.85 -9.47 10.73
C PHE A 118 -18.68 -8.92 12.16
N PRO A 119 -19.73 -8.28 12.73
CA PRO A 119 -19.63 -7.66 14.05
C PRO A 119 -19.33 -8.66 15.17
N ASP A 120 -19.87 -9.89 15.04
CA ASP A 120 -19.68 -10.95 16.03
C ASP A 120 -18.32 -11.65 15.97
N ARG A 121 -17.55 -11.46 14.89
CA ARG A 121 -16.26 -12.13 14.64
C ARG A 121 -15.23 -11.19 14.03
N THR A 122 -15.10 -10.00 14.60
CA THR A 122 -14.18 -8.96 14.12
C THR A 122 -12.72 -9.42 14.07
N GLY A 123 -12.29 -10.21 15.06
CA GLY A 123 -10.94 -10.79 15.10
C GLY A 123 -10.67 -11.77 13.94
N PHE A 124 -11.65 -12.62 13.63
CA PHE A 124 -11.56 -13.54 12.49
C PHE A 124 -11.53 -12.77 11.16
N ALA A 125 -12.39 -11.77 11.02
CA ALA A 125 -12.46 -10.93 9.84
C ALA A 125 -11.15 -10.18 9.59
N SER A 126 -10.56 -9.59 10.63
CA SER A 126 -9.26 -8.92 10.55
C SER A 126 -8.12 -9.91 10.25
N GLY A 127 -8.16 -11.10 10.85
CA GLY A 127 -7.19 -12.17 10.58
C GLY A 127 -7.20 -12.61 9.12
N VAL A 128 -8.38 -12.81 8.52
CA VAL A 128 -8.50 -13.16 7.09
C VAL A 128 -7.91 -12.06 6.19
N VAL A 129 -8.15 -10.79 6.52
CA VAL A 129 -7.61 -9.65 5.78
C VAL A 129 -6.08 -9.65 5.82
N VAL A 130 -5.49 -9.80 7.02
CA VAL A 130 -4.03 -9.82 7.20
C VAL A 130 -3.42 -11.06 6.53
N THR A 131 -4.02 -12.24 6.70
CA THR A 131 -3.54 -13.47 6.05
C THR A 131 -3.61 -13.38 4.53
N ALA A 132 -4.62 -12.72 3.97
CA ALA A 132 -4.73 -12.51 2.53
C ALA A 132 -3.59 -11.63 1.99
N THR A 133 -3.13 -10.64 2.77
CA THR A 133 -1.95 -9.82 2.45
C THR A 133 -0.67 -10.66 2.45
N ASP A 134 -0.48 -11.47 3.48
CA ASP A 134 0.71 -12.33 3.62
C ASP A 134 0.73 -13.45 2.57
N PHE A 135 -0.45 -13.99 2.20
CA PHE A 135 -0.55 -15.02 1.17
C PHE A 135 -0.25 -14.47 -0.23
N ALA A 136 -0.59 -13.22 -0.49
CA ALA A 136 -0.18 -12.53 -1.71
C ALA A 136 1.35 -12.49 -1.81
N ASP A 137 2.03 -12.16 -0.72
CA ASP A 137 3.48 -12.11 -0.62
C ASP A 137 4.14 -13.47 -0.92
N PHE A 138 3.59 -14.55 -0.37
CA PHE A 138 4.08 -15.90 -0.60
C PHE A 138 3.90 -16.36 -2.05
N SER A 139 2.81 -15.96 -2.68
CA SER A 139 2.47 -16.31 -4.07
C SER A 139 3.42 -15.68 -5.10
N TRP A 140 3.95 -14.49 -4.82
CA TRP A 140 4.87 -13.76 -5.71
C TRP A 140 6.34 -14.17 -5.55
N ARG A 141 6.69 -14.94 -4.53
CA ARG A 141 8.07 -15.43 -4.28
C ARG A 141 8.43 -16.70 -5.06
N ARG A 142 7.50 -17.28 -5.79
CA ARG A 142 7.73 -18.44 -6.67
C ARG A 142 7.84 -18.00 -8.12
#